data_e0af862e278fd383c80fb450c63cde16
#
_entry.id   e0af862e278fd383c80fb450c63cde16
#
_cell.length_a   1.000
_cell.length_b   1.000
_cell.length_c   1.000
_cell.angle_alpha   90.00
_cell.angle_beta   90.00
_cell.angle_gamma   90.00
#
_symmetry.space_group_name_H-M   'P 1'
#
loop_
_entity.id
_entity.type
_entity.pdbx_description
1 polymer ?
#
loop_
_entity_poly.entity_id
_entity_poly.type
_entity_poly.pdbx_seq_one_letter_code
_entity_poly.pdbx_strand_id
1 'polypeptide(L)'
;MPYRITVLIKKLDSISEEKFHEYWSQSHPAIFLSVPTAQKLLLKYSQYHISRQLTTALRTGAHAPVLDSEFDGAAEFWVNELEDFAAIFADEVYLRDVVPDEESFMKRGESSIFVGKEEGKWVDGKKVE
;
A
#
# COMPACT_ATOMS: atom_id res chain seq x y z
N MET A 1 -12.91 -0.72 -15.98
CA MET A 1 -12.59 -0.44 -14.56
C MET A 1 -11.49 -1.36 -14.08
N PRO A 2 -10.30 -0.86 -13.77
CA PRO A 2 -9.23 -1.72 -13.28
C PRO A 2 -9.55 -2.29 -11.91
N TYR A 3 -8.88 -3.37 -11.56
CA TYR A 3 -8.92 -3.90 -10.21
C TYR A 3 -8.00 -3.11 -9.30
N ARG A 4 -8.44 -2.88 -8.08
CA ARG A 4 -7.65 -2.25 -7.03
C ARG A 4 -7.37 -3.27 -5.94
N ILE A 5 -6.11 -3.40 -5.59
CA ILE A 5 -5.67 -4.28 -4.52
C ILE A 5 -5.03 -3.41 -3.44
N THR A 6 -5.54 -3.54 -2.22
CA THR A 6 -5.02 -2.82 -1.05
C THR A 6 -4.39 -3.83 -0.11
N VAL A 7 -3.12 -3.62 0.21
CA VAL A 7 -2.38 -4.46 1.14
C VAL A 7 -2.09 -3.63 2.39
N LEU A 8 -2.77 -3.97 3.48
CA LEU A 8 -2.52 -3.32 4.78
C LEU A 8 -1.29 -3.93 5.42
N ILE A 9 -0.37 -3.08 5.86
CA ILE A 9 0.92 -3.53 6.37
C ILE A 9 1.20 -2.98 7.76
N LYS A 10 1.95 -3.77 8.54
CA LYS A 10 2.45 -3.40 9.85
C LYS A 10 3.97 -3.28 9.81
N LYS A 11 4.50 -2.27 10.47
CA LYS A 11 5.95 -2.13 10.64
C LYS A 11 6.50 -3.21 11.56
N LEU A 12 7.80 -3.48 11.48
CA LEU A 12 8.49 -4.28 12.48
C LEU A 12 8.44 -3.56 13.84
N ASP A 13 8.35 -4.34 14.91
CA ASP A 13 8.37 -3.78 16.26
C ASP A 13 9.69 -3.06 16.59
N SER A 14 10.78 -3.49 15.94
CA SER A 14 12.12 -2.97 16.18
C SER A 14 12.40 -1.59 15.58
N ILE A 15 11.51 -1.06 14.74
CA ILE A 15 11.71 0.25 14.12
C ILE A 15 10.59 1.21 14.53
N SER A 16 10.91 2.50 14.56
CA SER A 16 9.92 3.54 14.88
C SER A 16 8.96 3.77 13.70
N GLU A 17 7.81 4.40 13.98
CA GLU A 17 6.88 4.81 12.93
C GLU A 17 7.57 5.73 11.92
N GLU A 18 8.37 6.68 12.42
CA GLU A 18 9.09 7.62 11.57
C GLU A 18 10.03 6.90 10.60
N LYS A 19 10.83 5.96 11.10
CA LYS A 19 11.75 5.19 10.26
C LYS A 19 11.02 4.29 9.27
N PHE A 20 9.90 3.70 9.68
CA PHE A 20 9.08 2.89 8.79
C PHE A 20 8.60 3.72 7.60
N HIS A 21 7.98 4.88 7.87
CA HIS A 21 7.44 5.73 6.81
C HIS A 21 8.54 6.29 5.90
N GLU A 22 9.67 6.68 6.47
CA GLU A 22 10.80 7.18 5.70
C GLU A 22 11.37 6.12 4.77
N TYR A 23 11.64 4.93 5.28
CA TYR A 23 12.17 3.84 4.46
C TYR A 23 11.20 3.40 3.37
N TRP A 24 9.94 3.20 3.75
CA TRP A 24 8.90 2.77 2.83
C TRP A 24 8.70 3.78 1.70
N SER A 25 8.71 5.08 2.04
CA SER A 25 8.54 6.16 1.08
C SER A 25 9.75 6.35 0.16
N GLN A 26 10.96 6.34 0.73
CA GLN A 26 12.15 6.79 -0.01
C GLN A 26 12.99 5.66 -0.60
N SER A 27 12.99 4.48 0.01
CA SER A 27 13.88 3.40 -0.40
C SER A 27 13.17 2.24 -1.09
N HIS A 28 12.04 1.80 -0.54
CA HIS A 28 11.32 0.63 -1.05
C HIS A 28 10.79 0.77 -2.49
N PRO A 29 10.26 1.92 -2.93
CA PRO A 29 9.66 2.00 -4.26
C PRO A 29 10.62 1.70 -5.40
N ALA A 30 11.87 2.15 -5.32
CA ALA A 30 12.85 1.86 -6.35
C ALA A 30 13.14 0.36 -6.47
N ILE A 31 13.13 -0.33 -5.33
CA ILE A 31 13.36 -1.78 -5.29
C ILE A 31 12.15 -2.52 -5.87
N PHE A 32 10.94 -2.18 -5.44
CA PHE A 32 9.72 -2.81 -5.96
C PHE A 32 9.55 -2.54 -7.46
N LEU A 33 9.76 -1.29 -7.88
CA LEU A 33 9.56 -0.92 -9.29
C LEU A 33 10.70 -1.38 -10.22
N SER A 34 11.72 -2.03 -9.68
CA SER A 34 12.74 -2.71 -10.50
C SER A 34 12.23 -4.05 -11.05
N VAL A 35 11.09 -4.54 -10.55
CA VAL A 35 10.49 -5.80 -11.00
C VAL A 35 9.96 -5.61 -12.44
N PRO A 36 10.49 -6.35 -13.43
CA PRO A 36 10.07 -6.15 -14.82
C PRO A 36 8.58 -6.35 -15.06
N THR A 37 7.98 -7.35 -14.41
CA THR A 37 6.54 -7.61 -14.55
C THR A 37 5.72 -6.45 -14.00
N ALA A 38 6.16 -5.81 -12.92
CA ALA A 38 5.49 -4.63 -12.36
C ALA A 38 5.52 -3.47 -13.36
N GLN A 39 6.67 -3.21 -13.97
CA GLN A 39 6.81 -2.14 -14.96
C GLN A 39 5.90 -2.35 -16.17
N LYS A 40 5.64 -3.60 -16.53
CA LYS A 40 4.82 -3.95 -17.68
C LYS A 40 3.33 -3.93 -17.40
N LEU A 41 2.90 -4.40 -16.23
CA LEU A 41 1.49 -4.69 -15.95
C LEU A 41 0.83 -3.74 -14.95
N LEU A 42 1.62 -3.06 -14.12
CA LEU A 42 1.07 -2.19 -13.08
C LEU A 42 0.59 -0.88 -13.68
N LEU A 43 -0.67 -0.53 -13.45
CA LEU A 43 -1.23 0.72 -13.94
C LEU A 43 -0.94 1.88 -12.99
N LYS A 44 -0.99 1.61 -11.69
CA LYS A 44 -0.76 2.61 -10.66
C LYS A 44 -0.31 1.92 -9.39
N TYR A 45 0.58 2.55 -8.66
CA TYR A 45 1.04 2.15 -7.35
C TYR A 45 1.02 3.37 -6.44
N SER A 46 0.39 3.25 -5.28
CA SER A 46 0.34 4.31 -4.28
C SER A 46 0.64 3.76 -2.90
N GLN A 47 1.18 4.60 -2.07
CA GLN A 47 1.35 4.31 -0.65
C GLN A 47 0.43 5.23 0.16
N TYR A 48 -0.34 4.63 1.04
CA TYR A 48 -1.15 5.36 2.01
C TYR A 48 -0.47 5.23 3.37
N HIS A 49 0.09 6.33 3.86
CA HIS A 49 0.79 6.39 5.14
C HIS A 49 -0.23 6.69 6.24
N ILE A 50 -0.55 5.70 7.06
CA ILE A 50 -1.51 5.86 8.15
C ILE A 50 -0.80 6.57 9.30
N SER A 51 -1.40 7.63 9.83
CA SER A 51 -0.83 8.46 10.88
C SER A 51 -1.74 8.47 12.11
N ARG A 52 -1.22 8.00 13.23
CA ARG A 52 -1.95 8.02 14.49
C ARG A 52 -2.14 9.45 15.01
N GLN A 53 -1.19 10.32 14.72
CA GLN A 53 -1.29 11.74 15.07
C GLN A 53 -2.47 12.40 14.33
N LEU A 54 -2.58 12.16 13.02
CA LEU A 54 -3.69 12.70 12.23
C LEU A 54 -5.02 12.07 12.64
N THR A 55 -5.03 10.79 12.97
CA THR A 55 -6.21 10.09 13.46
C THR A 55 -6.73 10.73 14.75
N THR A 56 -5.83 11.02 15.68
CA THR A 56 -6.18 11.69 16.94
C THR A 56 -6.73 13.09 16.68
N ALA A 57 -6.11 13.85 15.79
CA ALA A 57 -6.57 15.19 15.44
C ALA A 57 -7.99 15.17 14.83
N LEU A 58 -8.26 14.20 13.94
CA LEU A 58 -9.57 14.06 13.34
C LEU A 58 -10.63 13.64 14.36
N ARG A 59 -10.27 12.78 15.31
CA ARG A 59 -11.18 12.27 16.33
C ARG A 59 -11.81 13.38 17.17
N THR A 60 -11.07 14.45 17.40
CA THR A 60 -11.51 15.57 18.24
C THR A 60 -12.74 16.28 17.66
N GLY A 61 -12.88 16.33 16.33
CA GLY A 61 -14.00 17.03 15.68
C GLY A 61 -14.99 16.12 14.96
N ALA A 62 -14.78 14.81 14.97
CA ALA A 62 -15.59 13.89 14.18
C ALA A 62 -16.88 13.52 14.90
N HIS A 63 -17.97 13.40 14.11
CA HIS A 63 -19.26 12.90 14.61
C HIS A 63 -19.40 11.39 14.44
N ALA A 64 -18.54 10.76 13.65
CA ALA A 64 -18.49 9.32 13.46
C ALA A 64 -17.34 8.72 14.28
N PRO A 65 -17.41 7.43 14.65
CA PRO A 65 -16.29 6.78 15.33
C PRO A 65 -15.00 6.86 14.51
N VAL A 66 -13.94 7.32 15.15
CA VAL A 66 -12.59 7.37 14.55
C VAL A 66 -11.70 6.51 15.42
N LEU A 67 -11.32 5.35 14.90
CA LEU A 67 -10.55 4.36 15.63
C LEU A 67 -9.10 4.36 15.16
N ASP A 68 -8.17 4.03 16.07
CA ASP A 68 -6.79 3.80 15.69
C ASP A 68 -6.70 2.52 14.89
N SER A 69 -5.87 2.54 13.84
CA SER A 69 -5.58 1.35 13.07
C SER A 69 -4.45 0.56 13.70
N GLU A 70 -4.53 -0.76 13.65
CA GLU A 70 -3.40 -1.62 13.98
C GLU A 70 -2.36 -1.65 12.86
N PHE A 71 -2.72 -1.14 11.68
CA PHE A 71 -1.83 -1.10 10.52
C PHE A 71 -1.15 0.27 10.40
N ASP A 72 0.04 0.28 9.83
CA ASP A 72 0.87 1.47 9.68
C ASP A 72 0.78 2.07 8.28
N GLY A 73 0.33 1.30 7.32
CA GLY A 73 0.16 1.79 5.96
C GLY A 73 -0.64 0.85 5.10
N ALA A 74 -0.99 1.34 3.91
CA ALA A 74 -1.65 0.56 2.89
C ALA A 74 -0.92 0.76 1.56
N ALA A 75 -0.40 -0.34 1.00
CA ALA A 75 0.12 -0.33 -0.36
C ALA A 75 -1.04 -0.59 -1.30
N GLU A 76 -1.19 0.25 -2.31
CA GLU A 76 -2.31 0.17 -3.21
C GLU A 76 -1.84 0.01 -4.65
N PHE A 77 -2.46 -0.94 -5.36
CA PHE A 77 -2.08 -1.34 -6.71
C PHE A 77 -3.30 -1.38 -7.60
N TRP A 78 -3.13 -0.95 -8.86
CA TRP A 78 -4.17 -1.03 -9.88
C TRP A 78 -3.64 -1.83 -11.06
N VAL A 79 -4.40 -2.82 -11.48
CA VAL A 79 -4.07 -3.70 -12.62
C VAL A 79 -5.32 -3.93 -13.46
N ASN A 80 -5.12 -4.26 -14.74
CA ASN A 80 -6.25 -4.57 -15.64
C ASN A 80 -6.88 -5.91 -15.31
N GLU A 81 -6.05 -6.91 -14.97
CA GLU A 81 -6.51 -8.28 -14.68
C GLU A 81 -5.94 -8.74 -13.35
N LEU A 82 -6.67 -9.55 -12.60
CA LEU A 82 -6.17 -10.09 -11.33
C LEU A 82 -4.92 -10.95 -11.51
N GLU A 83 -4.84 -11.67 -12.63
CA GLU A 83 -3.67 -12.46 -12.97
C GLU A 83 -2.41 -11.60 -13.08
N ASP A 84 -2.55 -10.34 -13.47
CA ASP A 84 -1.43 -9.41 -13.56
C ASP A 84 -0.81 -9.15 -12.18
N PHE A 85 -1.65 -8.99 -11.16
CA PHE A 85 -1.18 -8.82 -9.80
C PHE A 85 -0.42 -10.07 -9.33
N ALA A 86 -1.00 -11.25 -9.54
CA ALA A 86 -0.35 -12.50 -9.17
C ALA A 86 0.98 -12.68 -9.88
N ALA A 87 1.06 -12.30 -11.17
CA ALA A 87 2.29 -12.41 -11.96
C ALA A 87 3.40 -11.51 -11.41
N ILE A 88 3.08 -10.31 -10.96
CA ILE A 88 4.06 -9.39 -10.36
C ILE A 88 4.71 -10.02 -9.13
N PHE A 89 3.91 -10.59 -8.25
CA PHE A 89 4.40 -11.16 -7.00
C PHE A 89 4.97 -12.58 -7.14
N ALA A 90 4.88 -13.18 -8.34
CA ALA A 90 5.54 -14.43 -8.69
C ALA A 90 6.83 -14.22 -9.49
N ASP A 91 7.15 -12.98 -9.89
CA ASP A 91 8.36 -12.66 -10.64
C ASP A 91 9.60 -13.02 -9.82
N GLU A 92 10.59 -13.61 -10.47
CA GLU A 92 11.85 -13.99 -9.81
C GLU A 92 12.56 -12.81 -9.16
N VAL A 93 12.52 -11.64 -9.78
CA VAL A 93 13.14 -10.43 -9.24
C VAL A 93 12.40 -9.98 -7.97
N TYR A 94 11.06 -10.07 -7.96
CA TYR A 94 10.31 -9.79 -6.74
C TYR A 94 10.73 -10.71 -5.60
N LEU A 95 10.78 -12.01 -5.86
CA LEU A 95 11.12 -13.00 -4.84
C LEU A 95 12.55 -12.85 -4.33
N ARG A 96 13.47 -12.52 -5.23
CA ARG A 96 14.89 -12.39 -4.88
C ARG A 96 15.23 -11.08 -4.18
N ASP A 97 14.70 -9.95 -4.69
CA ASP A 97 15.12 -8.62 -4.27
C ASP A 97 14.10 -7.88 -3.41
N VAL A 98 12.80 -8.04 -3.69
CA VAL A 98 11.76 -7.28 -3.00
C VAL A 98 11.35 -7.95 -1.69
N VAL A 99 11.21 -9.26 -1.65
CA VAL A 99 10.83 -9.98 -0.44
C VAL A 99 11.80 -9.71 0.72
N PRO A 100 13.13 -9.84 0.54
CA PRO A 100 14.05 -9.50 1.63
C PRO A 100 13.98 -8.04 2.05
N ASP A 101 13.74 -7.13 1.11
CA ASP A 101 13.58 -5.71 1.42
C ASP A 101 12.34 -5.49 2.30
N GLU A 102 11.21 -6.10 1.94
CA GLU A 102 9.98 -6.00 2.72
C GLU A 102 10.18 -6.53 4.14
N GLU A 103 10.88 -7.66 4.29
CA GLU A 103 11.15 -8.24 5.59
C GLU A 103 12.03 -7.36 6.48
N SER A 104 12.76 -6.42 5.89
CA SER A 104 13.63 -5.51 6.63
C SER A 104 12.89 -4.38 7.35
N PHE A 105 11.62 -4.12 7.00
CA PHE A 105 10.88 -3.01 7.62
C PHE A 105 9.44 -3.35 7.98
N MET A 106 8.85 -4.44 7.46
CA MET A 106 7.46 -4.78 7.75
C MET A 106 7.27 -6.25 8.12
N LYS A 107 6.16 -6.52 8.80
CA LYS A 107 5.74 -7.86 9.16
C LYS A 107 4.94 -8.46 8.02
N ARG A 108 5.60 -9.09 7.04
CA ARG A 108 4.94 -9.64 5.87
C ARG A 108 3.81 -10.62 6.19
N GLY A 109 4.02 -11.47 7.19
CA GLY A 109 3.04 -12.49 7.58
C GLY A 109 1.79 -11.95 8.25
N GLU A 110 1.75 -10.66 8.59
CA GLU A 110 0.60 -10.02 9.25
C GLU A 110 -0.11 -9.02 8.33
N SER A 111 0.14 -9.10 7.04
CA SER A 111 -0.53 -8.25 6.05
C SER A 111 -1.96 -8.73 5.79
N SER A 112 -2.84 -7.78 5.50
CA SER A 112 -4.22 -8.08 5.07
C SER A 112 -4.41 -7.54 3.66
N ILE A 113 -5.04 -8.32 2.78
CA ILE A 113 -5.21 -7.96 1.38
C ILE A 113 -6.69 -7.85 1.05
N PHE A 114 -7.07 -6.72 0.45
CA PHE A 114 -8.42 -6.49 -0.06
C PHE A 114 -8.36 -6.32 -1.58
N VAL A 115 -9.33 -6.88 -2.27
CA VAL A 115 -9.41 -6.83 -3.73
C VAL A 115 -10.80 -6.33 -4.12
N GLY A 116 -10.84 -5.38 -5.03
CA GLY A 116 -12.10 -4.86 -5.54
C GLY A 116 -11.88 -3.94 -6.74
N LYS A 117 -12.92 -3.22 -7.07
CA LYS A 117 -12.87 -2.23 -8.15
C LYS A 117 -13.17 -0.86 -7.57
N GLU A 118 -12.37 0.12 -7.94
CA GLU A 118 -12.59 1.49 -7.53
C GLU A 118 -13.51 2.18 -8.52
N GLU A 119 -14.51 2.86 -8.02
CA GLU A 119 -15.41 3.66 -8.84
C GLU A 119 -15.40 5.10 -8.34
N GLY A 120 -14.78 5.97 -9.13
CA GLY A 120 -14.72 7.40 -8.79
C GLY A 120 -16.09 8.04 -8.88
N LYS A 121 -16.48 8.80 -7.88
CA LYS A 121 -17.76 9.51 -7.82
C LYS A 121 -17.58 11.03 -7.83
N TRP A 122 -16.52 11.48 -7.20
CA TRP A 122 -16.13 12.89 -7.15
C TRP A 122 -14.61 12.92 -7.23
N VAL A 123 -14.05 13.51 -8.28
CA VAL A 123 -12.61 13.49 -8.54
C VAL A 123 -12.16 14.89 -8.92
N ASP A 124 -11.05 15.33 -8.34
CA ASP A 124 -10.47 16.66 -8.58
C ASP A 124 -11.49 17.80 -8.37
N GLY A 125 -12.31 17.66 -7.33
CA GLY A 125 -13.31 18.66 -7.01
C GLY A 125 -14.51 18.69 -7.93
N LYS A 126 -14.73 17.64 -8.73
CA LYS A 126 -15.80 17.57 -9.72
C LYS A 126 -16.54 16.24 -9.66
N LYS A 127 -17.82 16.29 -9.97
CA LYS A 127 -18.63 15.10 -10.14
C LYS A 127 -18.14 14.31 -11.35
N VAL A 128 -18.04 12.99 -11.17
CA VAL A 128 -17.73 12.05 -12.25
C VAL A 128 -19.04 11.67 -12.95
N GLU A 129 -19.03 11.77 -14.27
CA GLU A 129 -20.20 11.43 -15.10
C GLU A 129 -20.10 10.03 -15.72
#